data_a4bc46d102ba63ce290f8123c42ecfd5
#
_entry.id   a4bc46d102ba63ce290f8123c42ecfd5
#
_cell.length_a   1.000
_cell.length_b   1.000
_cell.length_c   1.000
_cell.angle_alpha   90.00
_cell.angle_beta   90.00
_cell.angle_gamma   90.00
#
_symmetry.space_group_name_H-M   'P 1'
#
loop_
_entity.id
_entity.type
_entity.pdbx_description
1 polymer ?
#
loop_
_entity_poly.entity_id
_entity_poly.type
_entity_poly.pdbx_seq_one_letter_code
_entity_poly.pdbx_strand_id
1 'polypeptide(L)'
;VYALVNGDQPRNLLDLYSWGKLLGLDIVCVGKSSEYDFVWDRETGEMHYLDGVSEKEPMPELLEHWYYQGTETLEGRRKLLDKYAEVISADLCEMNLVSNITGYVPASPFLSYPIAKTSELADIFIPKEDGGILDKTGVVDVFYNLRGKDEASFCGGEFIIVRCEDKKMW
;
A
#
# COMPACT_ATOMS: atom_id res chain seq x y z
N VAL A 1 0.32 34.31 3.17
CA VAL A 1 1.71 33.83 3.01
C VAL A 1 1.78 32.43 3.60
N TYR A 2 2.30 31.47 2.84
CA TYR A 2 2.43 30.07 3.24
C TYR A 2 3.91 29.69 3.27
N ALA A 3 4.31 28.89 4.28
CA ALA A 3 5.60 28.24 4.31
C ALA A 3 5.44 26.84 3.69
N LEU A 4 6.26 26.52 2.69
CA LEU A 4 6.38 25.17 2.16
C LEU A 4 7.57 24.50 2.85
N VAL A 5 7.32 23.36 3.47
CA VAL A 5 8.35 22.58 4.16
C VAL A 5 8.62 21.28 3.39
N ASN A 6 9.88 20.85 3.46
CA ASN A 6 10.30 19.56 2.89
C ASN A 6 10.23 18.48 3.99
N GLY A 7 9.87 17.26 3.61
CA GLY A 7 9.85 16.10 4.52
C GLY A 7 8.49 15.52 4.80
N ASP A 8 7.43 16.02 4.15
CA ASP A 8 6.11 15.42 4.22
C ASP A 8 5.94 14.32 3.15
N GLN A 9 5.11 13.33 3.43
CA GLN A 9 4.89 12.13 2.62
C GLN A 9 4.56 12.41 1.15
N PRO A 10 3.61 13.31 0.81
CA PRO A 10 3.32 13.61 -0.60
C PRO A 10 4.53 14.09 -1.38
N ARG A 11 5.45 14.81 -0.73
CA ARG A 11 6.67 15.31 -1.36
C ARG A 11 7.63 14.16 -1.69
N ASN A 12 7.86 13.24 -0.76
CA ASN A 12 8.77 12.12 -0.97
C ASN A 12 8.26 11.22 -2.10
N LEU A 13 6.94 10.97 -2.16
CA LEU A 13 6.32 10.20 -3.24
C LEU A 13 6.49 10.90 -4.60
N LEU A 14 6.34 12.22 -4.67
CA LEU A 14 6.55 12.98 -5.89
C LEU A 14 8.01 12.99 -6.35
N ASP A 15 8.95 13.00 -5.42
CA ASP A 15 10.38 12.87 -5.73
C ASP A 15 10.68 11.46 -6.29
N LEU A 16 10.13 10.40 -5.68
CA LEU A 16 10.24 9.03 -6.17
C LEU A 16 9.60 8.86 -7.56
N TYR A 17 8.41 9.39 -7.77
CA TYR A 17 7.73 9.42 -9.06
C TYR A 17 8.58 10.11 -10.13
N SER A 18 9.09 11.31 -9.81
CA SER A 18 9.91 12.10 -10.72
C SER A 18 11.20 11.39 -11.09
N TRP A 19 11.84 10.75 -10.13
CA TRP A 19 13.02 9.91 -10.35
C TRP A 19 12.72 8.75 -11.30
N GLY A 20 11.62 8.01 -11.06
CA GLY A 20 11.19 6.93 -11.95
C GLY A 20 10.92 7.39 -13.37
N LYS A 21 10.26 8.55 -13.54
CA LYS A 21 10.03 9.17 -14.86
C LYS A 21 11.32 9.56 -15.56
N LEU A 22 12.29 10.13 -14.83
CA LEU A 22 13.61 10.49 -15.39
C LEU A 22 14.40 9.28 -15.88
N LEU A 23 14.23 8.13 -15.23
CA LEU A 23 14.82 6.86 -15.68
C LEU A 23 14.07 6.24 -16.87
N GLY A 24 12.95 6.80 -17.31
CA GLY A 24 12.13 6.26 -18.38
C GLY A 24 11.30 5.04 -17.98
N LEU A 25 11.08 4.83 -16.69
CA LEU A 25 10.26 3.72 -16.22
C LEU A 25 8.77 3.95 -16.53
N ASP A 26 8.07 2.87 -16.91
CA ASP A 26 6.62 2.87 -17.05
C ASP A 26 5.98 2.67 -15.67
N ILE A 27 5.48 3.77 -15.09
CA ILE A 27 4.90 3.76 -13.74
C ILE A 27 3.42 3.37 -13.83
N VAL A 28 3.09 2.23 -13.25
CA VAL A 28 1.75 1.62 -13.25
C VAL A 28 0.87 2.21 -12.16
N CYS A 29 1.41 2.30 -10.94
CA CYS A 29 0.74 2.81 -9.75
C CYS A 29 1.72 3.60 -8.90
N VAL A 30 1.24 4.63 -8.23
CA VAL A 30 1.95 5.35 -7.18
C VAL A 30 1.11 5.32 -5.91
N GLY A 31 1.74 5.21 -4.75
CA GLY A 31 0.96 5.13 -3.54
C GLY A 31 1.78 5.14 -2.27
N LYS A 32 1.09 4.94 -1.17
CA LYS A 32 1.68 4.86 0.15
C LYS A 32 1.05 3.74 0.99
N SER A 33 1.73 3.39 2.07
CA SER A 33 1.10 2.67 3.17
C SER A 33 0.26 3.64 4.00
N SER A 34 -0.85 3.17 4.56
CA SER A 34 -1.60 3.90 5.59
C SER A 34 -0.77 4.07 6.86
N GLU A 35 -1.30 4.82 7.83
CA GLU A 35 -0.57 5.32 9.01
C GLU A 35 -0.19 4.23 10.02
N TYR A 36 -0.85 3.07 9.99
CA TYR A 36 -0.69 2.03 11.01
C TYR A 36 -0.45 0.66 10.40
N ASP A 37 0.37 -0.17 11.08
CA ASP A 37 0.65 -1.55 10.70
C ASP A 37 -0.32 -2.53 11.33
N PHE A 38 -0.67 -3.57 10.58
CA PHE A 38 -1.14 -4.84 11.12
C PHE A 38 0.06 -5.72 11.42
N VAL A 39 0.29 -6.03 12.68
CA VAL A 39 1.42 -6.85 13.13
C VAL A 39 0.92 -8.20 13.62
N TRP A 40 1.36 -9.27 12.98
CA TRP A 40 1.01 -10.62 13.38
C TRP A 40 2.21 -11.40 13.91
N ASP A 41 2.05 -11.94 15.11
CA ASP A 41 3.04 -12.81 15.72
C ASP A 41 2.73 -14.28 15.38
N ARG A 42 3.54 -14.88 14.52
CA ARG A 42 3.36 -16.26 14.08
C ARG A 42 3.56 -17.30 15.20
N GLU A 43 4.28 -16.97 16.27
CA GLU A 43 4.55 -17.88 17.39
C GLU A 43 3.35 -17.97 18.33
N THR A 44 2.70 -16.83 18.58
CA THR A 44 1.53 -16.77 19.48
C THR A 44 0.21 -16.84 18.73
N GLY A 45 0.19 -16.55 17.44
CA GLY A 45 -1.02 -16.40 16.63
C GLY A 45 -1.79 -15.12 16.93
N GLU A 46 -1.18 -14.15 17.62
CA GLU A 46 -1.80 -12.88 17.98
C GLU A 46 -1.60 -11.82 16.89
N MET A 47 -2.63 -11.06 16.63
CA MET A 47 -2.60 -9.87 15.77
C MET A 47 -2.75 -8.61 16.60
N HIS A 48 -2.04 -7.54 16.20
CA HIS A 48 -2.15 -6.22 16.78
C HIS A 48 -2.19 -5.15 15.68
N TYR A 49 -3.21 -4.29 15.71
CA TYR A 49 -3.25 -3.09 14.88
C TYR A 49 -2.63 -1.91 15.66
N LEU A 50 -1.59 -1.29 15.11
CA LEU A 50 -0.76 -0.31 15.82
C LEU A 50 -1.34 1.12 15.75
N ASP A 51 -2.62 1.28 15.99
CA ASP A 51 -3.34 2.58 16.04
C ASP A 51 -3.23 3.29 17.41
N GLY A 52 -2.60 2.67 18.39
CA GLY A 52 -2.47 3.17 19.77
C GLY A 52 -3.71 2.94 20.66
N VAL A 53 -4.75 2.30 20.13
CA VAL A 53 -6.02 2.03 20.83
C VAL A 53 -6.33 0.54 20.88
N SER A 54 -6.10 -0.16 19.78
CA SER A 54 -6.42 -1.58 19.64
C SER A 54 -5.53 -2.47 20.50
N GLU A 55 -6.12 -3.45 21.15
CA GLU A 55 -5.40 -4.47 21.90
C GLU A 55 -5.03 -5.64 20.99
N LYS A 56 -4.06 -6.45 21.44
CA LYS A 56 -3.72 -7.71 20.78
C LYS A 56 -4.86 -8.70 20.92
N GLU A 57 -5.15 -9.42 19.85
CA GLU A 57 -6.14 -10.48 19.87
C GLU A 57 -5.67 -11.74 19.13
N PRO A 58 -6.12 -12.93 19.57
CA PRO A 58 -5.88 -14.16 18.85
C PRO A 58 -6.50 -14.11 17.45
N MET A 59 -5.72 -14.44 16.43
CA MET A 59 -6.15 -14.51 15.03
C MET A 59 -5.39 -15.62 14.30
N PRO A 60 -5.51 -16.87 14.72
CA PRO A 60 -4.79 -17.99 14.10
C PRO A 60 -5.21 -18.22 12.65
N GLU A 61 -6.43 -17.83 12.26
CA GLU A 61 -6.97 -17.95 10.90
C GLU A 61 -6.19 -17.11 9.88
N LEU A 62 -5.47 -16.07 10.34
CA LEU A 62 -4.64 -15.25 9.47
C LEU A 62 -3.51 -16.05 8.81
N LEU A 63 -3.13 -17.19 9.37
CA LEU A 63 -2.14 -18.10 8.79
C LEU A 63 -2.54 -18.57 7.39
N GLU A 64 -3.82 -18.85 7.14
CA GLU A 64 -4.34 -19.31 5.85
C GLU A 64 -4.18 -18.25 4.76
N HIS A 65 -4.14 -16.97 5.17
CA HIS A 65 -4.03 -15.81 4.28
C HIS A 65 -2.68 -15.08 4.41
N TRP A 66 -1.72 -15.67 5.09
CA TRP A 66 -0.43 -15.03 5.36
C TRP A 66 0.43 -14.81 4.10
N TYR A 67 0.40 -15.76 3.19
CA TYR A 67 1.11 -15.67 1.91
C TYR A 67 0.15 -15.31 0.78
N TYR A 68 0.52 -14.32 -0.02
CA TYR A 68 -0.28 -13.90 -1.17
C TYR A 68 -0.34 -15.00 -2.22
N GLN A 69 -1.53 -15.38 -2.63
CA GLN A 69 -1.81 -16.38 -3.67
C GLN A 69 -2.84 -15.88 -4.70
N GLY A 70 -3.07 -14.56 -4.72
CA GLY A 70 -4.05 -13.91 -5.58
C GLY A 70 -5.08 -13.10 -4.77
N THR A 71 -6.06 -12.55 -5.48
CA THR A 71 -7.06 -11.63 -4.89
C THR A 71 -7.89 -12.27 -3.77
N GLU A 72 -8.09 -13.59 -3.79
CA GLU A 72 -8.79 -14.33 -2.71
C GLU A 72 -8.06 -14.18 -1.35
N THR A 73 -6.72 -14.07 -1.37
CA THR A 73 -5.95 -13.80 -0.15
C THR A 73 -6.30 -12.44 0.44
N LEU A 74 -6.45 -11.41 -0.41
CA LEU A 74 -6.82 -10.06 0.03
C LEU A 74 -8.25 -10.03 0.62
N GLU A 75 -9.16 -10.76 0.00
CA GLU A 75 -10.53 -10.91 0.51
C GLU A 75 -10.56 -11.63 1.86
N GLY A 76 -9.75 -12.67 2.03
CA GLY A 76 -9.61 -13.38 3.30
C GLY A 76 -9.06 -12.48 4.40
N ARG A 77 -7.97 -11.75 4.13
CA ARG A 77 -7.41 -10.77 5.07
C ARG A 77 -8.44 -9.68 5.41
N ARG A 78 -9.15 -9.17 4.40
CA ARG A 78 -10.17 -8.14 4.60
C ARG A 78 -11.28 -8.62 5.53
N LYS A 79 -11.80 -9.83 5.34
CA LYS A 79 -12.83 -10.40 6.21
C LYS A 79 -12.41 -10.51 7.69
N LEU A 80 -11.13 -10.85 7.93
CA LEU A 80 -10.59 -10.97 9.29
C LEU A 80 -10.31 -9.63 9.95
N LEU A 81 -9.86 -8.64 9.17
CA LEU A 81 -9.28 -7.39 9.68
C LEU A 81 -10.14 -6.15 9.41
N ASP A 82 -11.33 -6.30 8.79
CA ASP A 82 -12.18 -5.17 8.36
C ASP A 82 -12.58 -4.23 9.51
N LYS A 83 -12.74 -4.77 10.70
CA LYS A 83 -13.10 -3.98 11.90
C LYS A 83 -12.05 -2.94 12.30
N TYR A 84 -10.80 -3.08 11.80
CA TYR A 84 -9.70 -2.12 12.04
C TYR A 84 -9.41 -1.25 10.83
N ALA A 85 -9.90 -1.63 9.65
CA ALA A 85 -9.56 -1.02 8.38
C ALA A 85 -10.38 0.27 8.16
N GLU A 86 -9.95 1.36 8.76
CA GLU A 86 -10.58 2.68 8.62
C GLU A 86 -9.87 3.50 7.54
N VAL A 87 -10.66 4.16 6.68
CA VAL A 87 -10.14 5.12 5.71
C VAL A 87 -9.66 6.38 6.45
N ILE A 88 -8.38 6.68 6.35
CA ILE A 88 -7.76 7.80 7.05
C ILE A 88 -7.81 9.06 6.17
N SER A 89 -8.33 10.15 6.72
CA SER A 89 -8.47 11.42 6.00
C SER A 89 -7.13 11.96 5.47
N ALA A 90 -6.03 11.75 6.20
CA ALA A 90 -4.69 12.14 5.77
C ALA A 90 -4.31 11.44 4.47
N ASP A 91 -4.49 10.12 4.37
CA ASP A 91 -4.20 9.34 3.16
C ASP A 91 -4.96 9.89 1.94
N LEU A 92 -6.25 10.22 2.11
CA LEU A 92 -7.07 10.79 1.04
C LEU A 92 -6.55 12.16 0.58
N CYS A 93 -6.16 13.03 1.52
CA CYS A 93 -5.61 14.35 1.22
C CYS A 93 -4.29 14.24 0.46
N GLU A 94 -3.39 13.38 0.90
CA GLU A 94 -2.08 13.16 0.30
C GLU A 94 -2.20 12.57 -1.11
N MET A 95 -3.02 11.53 -1.28
CA MET A 95 -3.24 10.93 -2.59
C MET A 95 -3.94 11.88 -3.56
N ASN A 96 -4.81 12.77 -3.06
CA ASN A 96 -5.40 13.82 -3.89
C ASN A 96 -4.36 14.83 -4.39
N LEU A 97 -3.41 15.24 -3.54
CA LEU A 97 -2.29 16.09 -3.96
C LEU A 97 -1.43 15.40 -5.02
N VAL A 98 -1.05 14.15 -4.79
CA VAL A 98 -0.27 13.36 -5.75
C VAL A 98 -1.02 13.20 -7.07
N SER A 99 -2.31 12.89 -7.03
CA SER A 99 -3.19 12.78 -8.20
C SER A 99 -3.20 14.08 -9.03
N ASN A 100 -3.39 15.23 -8.37
CA ASN A 100 -3.42 16.52 -9.05
C ASN A 100 -2.09 16.89 -9.72
N ILE A 101 -0.95 16.53 -9.13
CA ILE A 101 0.37 16.87 -9.65
C ILE A 101 0.81 15.90 -10.76
N THR A 102 0.53 14.60 -10.59
CA THR A 102 0.97 13.58 -11.55
C THR A 102 0.02 13.38 -12.72
N GLY A 103 -1.24 13.78 -12.57
CA GLY A 103 -2.34 13.47 -13.49
C GLY A 103 -2.85 12.02 -13.36
N TYR A 104 -2.31 11.25 -12.40
CA TYR A 104 -2.83 9.91 -12.09
C TYR A 104 -4.16 10.04 -11.36
N VAL A 105 -5.01 9.03 -11.49
CA VAL A 105 -6.35 9.07 -10.89
C VAL A 105 -6.46 8.04 -9.76
N PRO A 106 -7.32 8.24 -8.76
CA PRO A 106 -7.57 7.22 -7.75
C PRO A 106 -8.00 5.88 -8.38
N ALA A 107 -7.47 4.77 -7.88
CA ALA A 107 -7.83 3.42 -8.33
C ALA A 107 -9.31 3.11 -8.10
N SER A 108 -9.87 3.66 -7.02
CA SER A 108 -11.31 3.64 -6.71
C SER A 108 -11.71 4.96 -6.03
N PRO A 109 -13.02 5.27 -5.89
CA PRO A 109 -13.49 6.53 -5.27
C PRO A 109 -12.95 6.79 -3.85
N PHE A 110 -12.68 5.73 -3.09
CA PHE A 110 -12.17 5.79 -1.72
C PHE A 110 -10.81 5.10 -1.56
N LEU A 111 -10.08 4.90 -2.68
CA LEU A 111 -8.89 4.07 -2.76
C LEU A 111 -9.19 2.59 -2.45
N SER A 112 -8.26 1.68 -2.69
CA SER A 112 -8.56 0.23 -2.56
C SER A 112 -8.25 -0.32 -1.18
N TYR A 113 -7.23 0.21 -0.53
CA TYR A 113 -6.76 -0.21 0.79
C TYR A 113 -6.62 -1.74 0.96
N PRO A 114 -5.96 -2.47 0.05
CA PRO A 114 -5.69 -3.88 0.29
C PRO A 114 -4.83 -4.04 1.53
N ILE A 115 -5.05 -5.12 2.31
CA ILE A 115 -4.19 -5.48 3.42
C ILE A 115 -3.09 -6.38 2.86
N ALA A 116 -1.86 -5.87 2.79
CA ALA A 116 -0.77 -6.46 2.03
C ALA A 116 0.58 -6.30 2.73
N LYS A 117 1.53 -7.17 2.39
CA LYS A 117 2.94 -6.96 2.72
C LYS A 117 3.60 -6.12 1.65
N THR A 118 4.64 -5.38 2.02
CA THR A 118 5.44 -4.61 1.05
C THR A 118 6.00 -5.47 -0.08
N SER A 119 6.36 -6.73 0.20
CA SER A 119 6.88 -7.68 -0.80
C SER A 119 5.85 -8.15 -1.83
N GLU A 120 4.56 -7.88 -1.60
CA GLU A 120 3.45 -8.34 -2.45
C GLU A 120 2.92 -7.22 -3.37
N LEU A 121 3.37 -5.97 -3.17
CA LEU A 121 2.80 -4.80 -3.85
C LEU A 121 2.91 -4.87 -5.37
N ALA A 122 4.01 -5.45 -5.89
CA ALA A 122 4.23 -5.62 -7.32
C ALA A 122 3.31 -6.65 -7.99
N ASP A 123 2.75 -7.58 -7.20
CA ASP A 123 1.77 -8.56 -7.67
C ASP A 123 0.33 -8.08 -7.49
N ILE A 124 0.11 -7.13 -6.58
CA ILE A 124 -1.21 -6.61 -6.23
C ILE A 124 -1.58 -5.40 -7.09
N PHE A 125 -0.71 -4.37 -7.15
CA PHE A 125 -1.00 -3.11 -7.84
C PHE A 125 -0.64 -3.14 -9.33
N ILE A 126 -1.10 -4.20 -10.01
CA ILE A 126 -1.03 -4.37 -11.46
C ILE A 126 -2.44 -4.57 -12.03
N PRO A 127 -2.65 -4.45 -13.35
CA PRO A 127 -3.94 -4.67 -13.97
C PRO A 127 -4.54 -6.05 -13.68
N LYS A 128 -5.87 -6.11 -13.59
CA LYS A 128 -6.62 -7.36 -13.38
C LYS A 128 -6.33 -8.41 -14.45
N GLU A 129 -6.08 -7.98 -15.68
CA GLU A 129 -5.67 -8.87 -16.79
C GLU A 129 -4.30 -9.54 -16.55
N ASP A 130 -3.45 -8.91 -15.73
CA ASP A 130 -2.15 -9.43 -15.30
C ASP A 130 -2.22 -10.14 -13.92
N GLY A 131 -3.41 -10.27 -13.33
CA GLY A 131 -3.66 -10.98 -12.07
C GLY A 131 -3.73 -10.07 -10.83
N GLY A 132 -3.65 -8.75 -10.97
CA GLY A 132 -3.74 -7.79 -9.87
C GLY A 132 -5.15 -7.25 -9.61
N ILE A 133 -5.24 -6.08 -8.98
CA ILE A 133 -6.51 -5.46 -8.58
C ILE A 133 -6.92 -4.24 -9.40
N LEU A 134 -6.02 -3.70 -10.24
CA LEU A 134 -6.26 -2.45 -10.93
C LEU A 134 -7.11 -2.64 -12.21
N ASP A 135 -8.04 -1.71 -12.43
CA ASP A 135 -8.80 -1.65 -13.70
C ASP A 135 -7.98 -1.00 -14.84
N LYS A 136 -6.93 -0.25 -14.50
CA LYS A 136 -6.05 0.45 -15.44
C LYS A 136 -4.73 0.84 -14.77
N THR A 137 -3.75 1.23 -15.57
CA THR A 137 -2.50 1.87 -15.11
C THR A 137 -2.67 3.38 -14.93
N GLY A 138 -1.69 4.03 -14.33
CA GLY A 138 -1.71 5.48 -14.08
C GLY A 138 -2.65 5.85 -12.93
N VAL A 139 -2.60 5.10 -11.85
CA VAL A 139 -3.46 5.30 -10.68
C VAL A 139 -2.66 5.64 -9.43
N VAL A 140 -3.35 6.27 -8.46
CA VAL A 140 -2.89 6.43 -7.08
C VAL A 140 -3.69 5.51 -6.16
N ASP A 141 -3.03 4.91 -5.17
CA ASP A 141 -3.70 4.04 -4.21
C ASP A 141 -2.97 3.99 -2.85
N VAL A 142 -3.62 3.38 -1.86
CA VAL A 142 -3.09 3.18 -0.50
C VAL A 142 -3.28 1.72 -0.11
N PHE A 143 -2.41 1.18 0.71
CA PHE A 143 -2.56 -0.14 1.30
C PHE A 143 -2.35 -0.11 2.82
N TYR A 144 -2.92 -1.10 3.51
CA TYR A 144 -2.59 -1.36 4.92
C TYR A 144 -1.41 -2.32 4.97
N ASN A 145 -0.33 -1.90 5.66
CA ASN A 145 0.85 -2.74 5.80
C ASN A 145 0.61 -3.88 6.79
N LEU A 146 0.68 -5.11 6.29
CA LEU A 146 0.67 -6.34 7.09
C LEU A 146 2.11 -6.85 7.22
N ARG A 147 2.56 -7.09 8.44
CA ARG A 147 3.92 -7.60 8.70
C ARG A 147 4.02 -8.54 9.88
N GLY A 148 5.09 -9.28 9.93
CA GLY A 148 5.48 -10.02 11.13
C GLY A 148 6.04 -9.09 12.22
N LYS A 149 6.09 -9.56 13.45
CA LYS A 149 6.62 -8.81 14.61
C LYS A 149 8.08 -8.38 14.42
N ASP A 150 8.87 -9.21 13.71
CA ASP A 150 10.31 -9.00 13.49
C ASP A 150 10.62 -8.30 12.15
N GLU A 151 9.59 -7.96 11.37
CA GLU A 151 9.74 -7.23 10.11
C GLU A 151 9.67 -5.71 10.37
N ALA A 152 10.41 -4.95 9.57
CA ALA A 152 10.40 -3.49 9.67
C ALA A 152 9.01 -2.91 9.33
N SER A 153 8.63 -1.85 10.04
CA SER A 153 7.44 -1.06 9.70
C SER A 153 7.62 -0.34 8.36
N PHE A 154 6.51 -0.24 7.63
CA PHE A 154 6.41 0.59 6.42
C PHE A 154 5.28 1.62 6.56
N CYS A 155 4.84 1.93 7.78
CA CYS A 155 3.83 2.96 8.04
C CYS A 155 4.19 4.28 7.35
N GLY A 156 3.25 4.82 6.60
CA GLY A 156 3.45 6.06 5.86
C GLY A 156 4.52 5.99 4.75
N GLY A 157 5.10 4.82 4.49
CA GLY A 157 6.09 4.64 3.42
C GLY A 157 5.46 4.75 2.03
N GLU A 158 6.20 5.30 1.09
CA GLU A 158 5.76 5.52 -0.28
C GLU A 158 6.31 4.48 -1.23
N PHE A 159 5.54 4.20 -2.29
CA PHE A 159 5.96 3.27 -3.34
C PHE A 159 5.56 3.73 -4.74
N ILE A 160 6.28 3.23 -5.73
CA ILE A 160 5.85 3.21 -7.12
C ILE A 160 5.90 1.78 -7.64
N ILE A 161 4.90 1.38 -8.40
CA ILE A 161 4.93 0.13 -9.16
C ILE A 161 5.31 0.48 -10.59
N VAL A 162 6.35 -0.18 -11.08
CA VAL A 162 6.90 0.09 -12.40
C VAL A 162 6.90 -1.18 -13.25
N ARG A 163 6.65 -1.02 -14.54
CA ARG A 163 6.88 -2.06 -15.54
C ARG A 163 8.21 -1.77 -16.23
N CYS A 164 9.09 -2.75 -16.30
CA CYS A 164 10.35 -2.66 -17.01
C CYS A 164 10.55 -3.90 -17.89
N GLU A 165 10.68 -3.68 -19.19
CA GLU A 165 10.93 -4.76 -20.16
C GLU A 165 12.44 -4.99 -20.39
N ASP A 166 13.30 -4.05 -20.00
CA ASP A 166 14.74 -4.17 -20.17
C ASP A 166 15.37 -4.96 -19.01
N LYS A 167 15.66 -6.24 -19.29
CA LYS A 167 16.33 -7.15 -18.34
C LYS A 167 17.72 -6.70 -17.88
N LYS A 168 18.32 -5.66 -18.48
CA LYS A 168 19.62 -5.11 -18.05
C LYS A 168 19.48 -4.03 -16.99
N MET A 169 18.29 -3.55 -16.74
CA MET A 169 18.02 -2.56 -15.70
C MET A 169 17.73 -3.19 -14.31
N TRP A 170 17.55 -4.52 -14.27
CA TRP A 170 17.23 -5.27 -13.05
C TRP A 170 18.16 -6.44 -12.84
#